data_4b02976f93020e823d4d0a8f1a2371d3
#
_entry.id   4b02976f93020e823d4d0a8f1a2371d3
#
_cell.length_a   1.000
_cell.length_b   1.000
_cell.length_c   1.000
_cell.angle_alpha   90.00
_cell.angle_beta   90.00
_cell.angle_gamma   90.00
#
_symmetry.space_group_name_H-M   'P 1'
#
loop_
_entity.id
_entity.type
_entity.pdbx_description
1 polymer ?
#
loop_
_entity_poly.entity_id
_entity_poly.type
_entity_poly.pdbx_seq_one_letter_code
_entity_poly.pdbx_strand_id
1 'polypeptide(L)'
;MVRRALIDPFRHIAKQVRPTLRIAVLVALLAACGPAHLRRTAEITSPIGTAQAAGSAASGAANIAQQPPMVLGVQTHFSQGWSSSTLALARQVGAPMLRDSLPWAESEKVRGSYTLTTPAAQALASACAGGQRLLLTAVPSNPLYDGGGWVSSAAGNAAFASYLAALAGRFGSCLAAIEVGNEINGPGTLVYPAGVDRAAAYVATLKAVRARIGGRVAILGGSTNMIGTGFLRTLFAAGMLATVDGIAVHPYRSRAEGLDIELAQLGAAMDSAGKRVPIWASEFSIDSRNQPLAAGELVKQATMLAAAGAAQASWYALIDQRWFPNMGLYAGTAAKAQAGAFRLMQRLLARGRPQRLDLGDPLLFAYRFGTDTTVVWGAPRSLRVEGGQISDASGTPAALAQVSESPLVITGSTAIRFGASTWIADTLMGWGTPQWRYAARLKADTSYRLPLFDDQFTSYFGDRWYRPLQINNTSAAPGGTAAVPIRAVWRHVAPVAEAIDVGGCFAKAAGGDGVDLTLTAGSKVLWRGVLTGRMQLPPLSANLAPGDALELVAGPNQTAGGDSFFVRLVLFQRGAGEPVVCPE
;
A
#
# COMPACT_ATOMS: atom_id res chain seq x y z
N MET A 1 -19.82 30.65 -1.75
CA MET A 1 -20.01 29.49 -0.86
C MET A 1 -19.92 28.21 -1.69
N VAL A 2 -18.74 27.61 -1.79
CA VAL A 2 -18.52 26.39 -2.56
C VAL A 2 -18.24 25.27 -1.56
N ARG A 3 -19.16 24.32 -1.44
CA ARG A 3 -19.00 23.10 -0.64
C ARG A 3 -17.90 22.25 -1.29
N ARG A 4 -16.79 22.08 -0.58
CA ARG A 4 -15.71 21.16 -0.95
C ARG A 4 -16.13 19.73 -0.61
N ALA A 5 -16.20 18.89 -1.65
CA ALA A 5 -16.33 17.45 -1.50
C ALA A 5 -14.95 16.86 -1.15
N LEU A 6 -14.90 16.01 -0.14
CA LEU A 6 -13.79 15.12 0.17
C LEU A 6 -13.59 14.19 -1.03
N ILE A 7 -12.39 14.20 -1.61
CA ILE A 7 -12.06 13.41 -2.78
C ILE A 7 -11.66 12.01 -2.29
N ASP A 8 -12.57 11.07 -2.49
CA ASP A 8 -12.33 9.64 -2.46
C ASP A 8 -11.44 9.29 -3.67
N PRO A 9 -10.27 8.67 -3.52
CA PRO A 9 -9.42 8.27 -4.64
C PRO A 9 -10.11 7.34 -5.63
N PHE A 10 -11.24 6.73 -5.27
CA PHE A 10 -12.05 5.89 -6.15
C PHE A 10 -13.02 6.66 -7.06
N ARG A 11 -13.19 7.98 -6.90
CA ARG A 11 -14.20 8.75 -7.65
C ARG A 11 -13.84 9.18 -9.07
N HIS A 12 -12.61 9.05 -9.51
CA HIS A 12 -12.21 9.48 -10.85
C HIS A 12 -12.55 8.49 -11.98
N ILE A 13 -13.10 7.31 -11.66
CA ILE A 13 -13.34 6.26 -12.65
C ILE A 13 -14.80 6.18 -13.14
N ALA A 14 -15.76 6.88 -12.50
CA ALA A 14 -17.19 6.68 -12.74
C ALA A 14 -17.88 7.70 -13.66
N LYS A 15 -17.15 8.55 -14.39
CA LYS A 15 -17.78 9.58 -15.25
C LYS A 15 -17.39 9.49 -16.72
N GLN A 16 -17.62 8.38 -17.38
CA GLN A 16 -17.85 8.35 -18.85
C GLN A 16 -18.33 6.96 -19.29
N VAL A 17 -19.57 6.61 -19.04
CA VAL A 17 -20.35 5.74 -19.94
C VAL A 17 -21.82 6.09 -19.77
N ARG A 18 -22.44 6.64 -20.80
CA ARG A 18 -23.90 6.75 -20.93
C ARG A 18 -24.47 5.44 -21.46
N PRO A 19 -25.65 5.01 -21.00
CA PRO A 19 -26.26 3.75 -21.42
C PRO A 19 -27.25 3.95 -22.57
N THR A 20 -27.09 3.17 -23.62
CA THR A 20 -28.22 2.78 -24.47
C THR A 20 -27.92 1.41 -25.08
N LEU A 21 -28.58 0.37 -24.59
CA LEU A 21 -29.38 -0.50 -25.45
C LEU A 21 -30.09 -1.57 -24.60
N ARG A 22 -31.41 -1.58 -24.70
CA ARG A 22 -32.30 -2.65 -24.22
C ARG A 22 -32.18 -3.83 -25.17
N ILE A 23 -32.05 -5.06 -24.67
CA ILE A 23 -32.63 -6.24 -25.29
C ILE A 23 -33.11 -7.16 -24.17
N ALA A 24 -34.41 -7.47 -24.26
CA ALA A 24 -35.13 -8.43 -23.44
C ALA A 24 -35.09 -9.81 -24.10
N VAL A 25 -35.50 -10.84 -23.30
CA VAL A 25 -35.96 -12.17 -23.71
C VAL A 25 -34.88 -13.25 -23.88
N LEU A 26 -34.75 -14.17 -22.93
CA LEU A 26 -35.37 -15.51 -23.03
C LEU A 26 -35.29 -16.26 -21.69
N VAL A 27 -36.45 -16.51 -21.10
CA VAL A 27 -36.69 -17.52 -20.07
C VAL A 27 -37.16 -18.76 -20.79
N ALA A 28 -36.48 -19.90 -20.63
CA ALA A 28 -37.14 -21.21 -20.66
C ALA A 28 -36.18 -22.36 -20.30
N LEU A 29 -36.57 -23.10 -19.25
CA LEU A 29 -36.45 -24.56 -19.08
C LEU A 29 -35.05 -25.17 -18.93
N LEU A 30 -34.79 -25.62 -17.70
CA LEU A 30 -34.56 -27.07 -17.45
C LEU A 30 -34.65 -27.32 -15.94
N ALA A 31 -35.80 -27.84 -15.52
CA ALA A 31 -35.96 -28.59 -14.28
C ALA A 31 -35.56 -30.04 -14.56
N ALA A 32 -34.75 -30.58 -13.67
CA ALA A 32 -34.64 -31.98 -13.29
C ALA A 32 -33.19 -32.42 -13.11
N CYS A 33 -32.75 -32.44 -11.85
CA CYS A 33 -31.98 -33.54 -11.26
C CYS A 33 -31.90 -33.32 -9.74
N GLY A 34 -32.44 -34.27 -9.01
CA GLY A 34 -32.67 -34.23 -7.58
C GLY A 34 -31.40 -34.36 -6.71
N PRO A 35 -31.56 -34.23 -5.40
CA PRO A 35 -30.45 -34.08 -4.46
C PRO A 35 -29.92 -35.44 -3.97
N ALA A 36 -28.67 -35.72 -4.22
CA ALA A 36 -27.95 -36.78 -3.53
C ALA A 36 -26.51 -36.35 -3.26
N HIS A 37 -26.14 -36.48 -1.97
CA HIS A 37 -24.82 -36.31 -1.36
C HIS A 37 -24.51 -34.99 -0.66
N LEU A 38 -25.30 -34.72 0.37
CA LEU A 38 -24.82 -34.02 1.56
C LEU A 38 -24.56 -35.06 2.65
N ARG A 39 -23.34 -35.49 2.83
CA ARG A 39 -22.73 -36.03 4.07
C ARG A 39 -21.27 -36.33 3.82
N ARG A 40 -20.39 -35.37 4.14
CA ARG A 40 -19.05 -35.64 4.67
C ARG A 40 -18.61 -34.41 5.48
N THR A 41 -18.85 -34.48 6.78
CA THR A 41 -18.05 -33.84 7.78
C THR A 41 -16.64 -34.41 7.67
N ALA A 42 -15.72 -33.67 7.13
CA ALA A 42 -14.30 -33.94 7.22
C ALA A 42 -13.68 -32.84 8.07
N GLU A 43 -13.50 -33.11 9.34
CA GLU A 43 -12.49 -32.46 10.16
C GLU A 43 -11.13 -32.77 9.53
N ILE A 44 -10.52 -31.75 8.88
CA ILE A 44 -9.10 -31.80 8.53
C ILE A 44 -8.36 -31.07 9.65
N THR A 45 -8.01 -31.81 10.68
CA THR A 45 -6.93 -31.48 11.60
C THR A 45 -5.62 -31.72 10.86
N SER A 46 -5.06 -30.68 10.24
CA SER A 46 -3.66 -30.68 9.83
C SER A 46 -2.87 -29.84 10.82
N PRO A 47 -1.80 -30.37 11.42
CA PRO A 47 -0.93 -29.58 12.28
C PRO A 47 -0.20 -28.58 11.41
N ILE A 48 -0.43 -27.29 11.67
CA ILE A 48 0.33 -26.20 11.06
C ILE A 48 1.76 -26.33 11.59
N GLY A 49 2.69 -26.65 10.70
CA GLY A 49 4.12 -26.66 10.99
C GLY A 49 4.62 -25.25 11.29
N THR A 50 4.53 -24.81 12.53
CA THR A 50 5.04 -23.52 13.02
C THR A 50 6.57 -23.44 13.00
N ALA A 51 7.28 -24.54 12.83
CA ALA A 51 8.75 -24.58 12.80
C ALA A 51 9.36 -24.18 11.45
N GLN A 52 8.66 -24.37 10.33
CA GLN A 52 9.20 -24.08 9.00
C GLN A 52 9.05 -22.60 8.59
N ALA A 53 8.03 -21.91 9.11
CA ALA A 53 7.82 -20.47 8.85
C ALA A 53 8.85 -19.60 9.60
N ALA A 54 9.25 -19.96 10.81
CA ALA A 54 10.25 -19.22 11.57
C ALA A 54 11.66 -19.36 10.98
N GLY A 55 12.03 -20.54 10.47
CA GLY A 55 13.33 -20.77 9.83
C GLY A 55 13.49 -20.02 8.50
N SER A 56 12.46 -19.95 7.66
CA SER A 56 12.51 -19.22 6.39
C SER A 56 12.46 -17.70 6.58
N ALA A 57 11.74 -17.20 7.59
CA ALA A 57 11.71 -15.78 7.93
C ALA A 57 13.07 -15.29 8.48
N ALA A 58 13.74 -16.08 9.32
CA ALA A 58 15.06 -15.73 9.84
C ALA A 58 16.15 -15.72 8.75
N SER A 59 16.14 -16.68 7.82
CA SER A 59 17.09 -16.71 6.70
C SER A 59 16.83 -15.59 5.70
N GLY A 60 15.56 -15.24 5.45
CA GLY A 60 15.17 -14.10 4.63
C GLY A 60 15.61 -12.76 5.22
N ALA A 61 15.43 -12.56 6.52
CA ALA A 61 15.83 -11.34 7.22
C ALA A 61 17.36 -11.14 7.21
N ALA A 62 18.14 -12.20 7.42
CA ALA A 62 19.60 -12.15 7.35
C ALA A 62 20.11 -11.77 5.94
N ASN A 63 19.46 -12.27 4.89
CA ASN A 63 19.81 -11.95 3.51
C ASN A 63 19.47 -10.48 3.16
N ILE A 64 18.34 -9.95 3.65
CA ILE A 64 17.95 -8.54 3.43
C ILE A 64 18.94 -7.58 4.10
N ALA A 65 19.44 -7.89 5.31
CA ALA A 65 20.36 -7.04 6.03
C ALA A 65 21.70 -6.84 5.29
N GLN A 66 22.11 -7.79 4.44
CA GLN A 66 23.34 -7.73 3.63
C GLN A 66 23.15 -6.99 2.30
N GLN A 67 21.93 -6.69 1.89
CA GLN A 67 21.68 -5.95 0.65
C GLN A 67 22.11 -4.48 0.79
N PRO A 68 22.43 -3.78 -0.32
CA PRO A 68 22.68 -2.34 -0.28
C PRO A 68 21.53 -1.56 0.36
N PRO A 69 21.81 -0.42 1.02
CA PRO A 69 20.75 0.45 1.55
C PRO A 69 19.70 0.79 0.51
N MET A 70 18.44 0.94 0.93
CA MET A 70 17.38 1.42 0.06
C MET A 70 17.67 2.86 -0.38
N VAL A 71 17.53 3.13 -1.67
CA VAL A 71 17.65 4.50 -2.21
C VAL A 71 16.30 5.21 -2.01
N LEU A 72 16.29 6.30 -1.23
CA LEU A 72 15.10 7.13 -1.06
C LEU A 72 15.17 8.32 -2.02
N GLY A 73 14.35 8.31 -3.05
CA GLY A 73 14.21 9.34 -4.07
C GLY A 73 12.94 10.18 -3.90
N VAL A 74 12.71 11.06 -4.87
CA VAL A 74 11.52 11.94 -4.88
C VAL A 74 10.97 12.08 -6.29
N GLN A 75 9.63 12.15 -6.40
CA GLN A 75 8.95 12.45 -7.66
C GLN A 75 9.08 13.92 -8.01
N THR A 76 9.45 14.20 -9.27
CA THR A 76 9.42 15.50 -9.92
C THR A 76 8.50 15.49 -11.14
N HIS A 77 8.14 16.66 -11.66
CA HIS A 77 7.22 16.78 -12.80
C HIS A 77 7.73 17.81 -13.83
N PHE A 78 9.00 17.71 -14.23
CA PHE A 78 9.56 18.57 -15.28
C PHE A 78 8.82 18.41 -16.60
N SER A 79 8.39 17.18 -16.91
CA SER A 79 7.54 16.90 -18.09
C SER A 79 6.18 17.61 -18.05
N GLN A 80 5.71 18.02 -16.87
CA GLN A 80 4.47 18.78 -16.68
C GLN A 80 4.72 20.30 -16.50
N GLY A 81 5.92 20.79 -16.85
CA GLY A 81 6.26 22.20 -16.86
C GLY A 81 6.87 22.75 -15.57
N TRP A 82 7.36 21.89 -14.65
CA TRP A 82 8.12 22.40 -13.50
C TRP A 82 9.40 23.09 -13.95
N SER A 83 9.72 24.21 -13.29
CA SER A 83 10.98 24.91 -13.50
C SER A 83 12.17 24.09 -12.99
N SER A 84 13.29 24.13 -13.73
CA SER A 84 14.56 23.54 -13.30
C SER A 84 15.09 24.14 -11.98
N SER A 85 14.63 25.32 -11.57
CA SER A 85 14.96 25.93 -10.27
C SER A 85 14.54 25.04 -9.09
N THR A 86 13.53 24.17 -9.26
CA THR A 86 13.08 23.24 -8.25
C THR A 86 14.11 22.15 -7.90
N LEU A 87 15.13 21.95 -8.75
CA LEU A 87 16.26 21.06 -8.46
C LEU A 87 17.03 21.47 -7.19
N ALA A 88 17.04 22.76 -6.85
CA ALA A 88 17.64 23.24 -5.62
C ALA A 88 16.94 22.63 -4.39
N LEU A 89 15.61 22.49 -4.41
CA LEU A 89 14.83 21.88 -3.34
C LEU A 89 15.13 20.38 -3.21
N ALA A 90 15.26 19.67 -4.33
CA ALA A 90 15.63 18.26 -4.32
C ALA A 90 17.02 18.03 -3.71
N ARG A 91 17.99 18.90 -4.00
CA ARG A 91 19.32 18.88 -3.39
C ARG A 91 19.27 19.23 -1.90
N GLN A 92 18.44 20.21 -1.52
CA GLN A 92 18.28 20.65 -0.12
C GLN A 92 17.74 19.54 0.78
N VAL A 93 16.89 18.65 0.28
CA VAL A 93 16.44 17.46 1.02
C VAL A 93 17.39 16.27 0.89
N GLY A 94 18.46 16.39 0.11
CA GLY A 94 19.44 15.32 -0.11
C GLY A 94 18.90 14.16 -0.94
N ALA A 95 17.98 14.41 -1.88
CA ALA A 95 17.42 13.36 -2.73
C ALA A 95 18.48 12.87 -3.74
N PRO A 96 18.96 11.62 -3.65
CA PRO A 96 19.98 11.07 -4.55
C PRO A 96 19.40 10.61 -5.89
N MET A 97 18.05 10.49 -5.98
CA MET A 97 17.35 10.00 -7.17
C MET A 97 16.07 10.81 -7.40
N LEU A 98 15.83 11.14 -8.66
CA LEU A 98 14.58 11.75 -9.12
C LEU A 98 13.80 10.73 -9.95
N ARG A 99 12.50 10.60 -9.68
CA ARG A 99 11.56 9.94 -10.59
C ARG A 99 10.85 11.01 -11.39
N ASP A 100 10.81 10.85 -12.71
CA ASP A 100 10.09 11.73 -13.65
C ASP A 100 9.72 10.94 -14.90
N SER A 101 9.19 11.60 -15.91
CA SER A 101 8.88 11.01 -17.21
C SER A 101 9.34 11.92 -18.34
N LEU A 102 9.60 11.31 -19.49
CA LEU A 102 9.62 12.01 -20.77
C LEU A 102 8.59 11.27 -21.65
N PRO A 103 7.44 11.87 -21.99
CA PRO A 103 6.41 11.17 -22.74
C PRO A 103 6.89 10.82 -24.16
N TRP A 104 6.70 9.55 -24.55
CA TRP A 104 7.12 9.08 -25.87
C TRP A 104 6.44 9.86 -26.99
N ALA A 105 5.13 10.09 -26.87
CA ALA A 105 4.37 10.86 -27.87
C ALA A 105 4.82 12.31 -28.03
N GLU A 106 5.46 12.90 -27.01
CA GLU A 106 6.02 14.25 -27.11
C GLU A 106 7.45 14.23 -27.65
N SER A 107 8.19 13.18 -27.36
CA SER A 107 9.59 13.01 -27.77
C SER A 107 9.72 12.56 -29.23
N GLU A 108 8.75 11.81 -29.77
CA GLU A 108 8.73 11.29 -31.14
C GLU A 108 7.47 11.76 -31.88
N LYS A 109 7.60 12.84 -32.63
CA LYS A 109 6.55 13.40 -33.51
C LYS A 109 6.66 12.91 -34.97
N VAL A 110 7.84 12.39 -35.33
CA VAL A 110 8.14 11.77 -36.62
C VAL A 110 8.81 10.43 -36.31
N ARG A 111 8.35 9.37 -36.96
CA ARG A 111 8.84 8.01 -36.74
C ARG A 111 10.37 7.93 -36.78
N GLY A 112 10.96 7.41 -35.72
CA GLY A 112 12.40 7.20 -35.54
C GLY A 112 13.21 8.49 -35.24
N SER A 113 12.55 9.66 -35.12
CA SER A 113 13.20 10.93 -34.79
C SER A 113 12.82 11.38 -33.38
N TYR A 114 13.80 11.45 -32.48
CA TYR A 114 13.58 11.74 -31.06
C TYR A 114 14.10 13.13 -30.69
N THR A 115 13.22 13.98 -30.14
CA THR A 115 13.58 15.27 -29.54
C THR A 115 13.79 15.08 -28.02
N LEU A 116 15.05 14.96 -27.61
CA LEU A 116 15.44 14.79 -26.22
C LEU A 116 16.20 16.03 -25.66
N THR A 117 15.83 17.22 -26.17
CA THR A 117 16.38 18.53 -25.78
C THR A 117 15.31 19.47 -25.23
N THR A 118 14.14 18.94 -24.85
CA THR A 118 13.06 19.71 -24.24
C THR A 118 13.51 20.31 -22.90
N PRO A 119 12.83 21.37 -22.37
CA PRO A 119 13.12 21.90 -21.03
C PRO A 119 13.14 20.84 -19.94
N ALA A 120 12.22 19.86 -19.99
CA ALA A 120 12.21 18.72 -19.08
C ALA A 120 13.49 17.86 -19.19
N ALA A 121 13.88 17.50 -20.42
CA ALA A 121 15.09 16.72 -20.66
C ALA A 121 16.37 17.48 -20.22
N GLN A 122 16.39 18.81 -20.38
CA GLN A 122 17.49 19.66 -19.92
C GLN A 122 17.54 19.74 -18.39
N ALA A 123 16.39 19.84 -17.69
CA ALA A 123 16.31 19.81 -16.25
C ALA A 123 16.83 18.47 -15.69
N LEU A 124 16.42 17.36 -16.30
CA LEU A 124 16.90 16.02 -15.91
C LEU A 124 18.41 15.85 -16.18
N ALA A 125 18.92 16.38 -17.30
CA ALA A 125 20.37 16.39 -17.56
C ALA A 125 21.14 17.23 -16.52
N SER A 126 20.55 18.35 -16.07
CA SER A 126 21.11 19.19 -15.00
C SER A 126 21.10 18.48 -13.64
N ALA A 127 20.08 17.65 -13.37
CA ALA A 127 20.05 16.77 -12.21
C ALA A 127 21.21 15.76 -12.26
N CYS A 128 21.41 15.12 -13.41
CA CYS A 128 22.52 14.20 -13.64
C CYS A 128 23.89 14.87 -13.42
N ALA A 129 24.10 16.04 -13.98
CA ALA A 129 25.34 16.83 -13.79
C ALA A 129 25.55 17.21 -12.30
N GLY A 130 24.46 17.35 -11.54
CA GLY A 130 24.47 17.57 -10.10
C GLY A 130 24.64 16.30 -9.24
N GLY A 131 24.90 15.13 -9.84
CA GLY A 131 25.14 13.86 -9.14
C GLY A 131 23.87 13.08 -8.75
N GLN A 132 22.67 13.55 -9.15
CA GLN A 132 21.43 12.84 -8.92
C GLN A 132 21.20 11.79 -10.02
N ARG A 133 20.66 10.63 -9.64
CA ARG A 133 20.30 9.58 -10.60
C ARG A 133 18.83 9.70 -11.01
N LEU A 134 18.46 9.07 -12.12
CA LEU A 134 17.10 9.11 -12.67
C LEU A 134 16.43 7.72 -12.64
N LEU A 135 15.17 7.71 -12.27
CA LEU A 135 14.19 6.68 -12.57
C LEU A 135 13.18 7.32 -13.54
N LEU A 136 13.13 6.85 -14.79
CA LEU A 136 12.20 7.39 -15.78
C LEU A 136 11.04 6.44 -16.03
N THR A 137 9.82 6.96 -15.84
CA THR A 137 8.59 6.26 -16.20
C THR A 137 8.29 6.49 -17.68
N ALA A 138 7.99 5.43 -18.41
CA ALA A 138 7.67 5.48 -19.83
C ALA A 138 6.42 4.65 -20.15
N VAL A 139 5.41 5.29 -20.71
CA VAL A 139 4.17 4.65 -21.15
C VAL A 139 4.30 4.23 -22.62
N PRO A 140 4.06 2.97 -22.99
CA PRO A 140 4.21 2.48 -24.36
C PRO A 140 3.00 2.84 -25.24
N SER A 141 2.80 4.15 -25.44
CA SER A 141 1.72 4.72 -26.24
C SER A 141 2.24 5.94 -27.02
N ASN A 142 2.01 5.94 -28.34
CA ASN A 142 2.32 7.04 -29.23
C ASN A 142 1.34 7.02 -30.42
N PRO A 143 0.69 8.14 -30.79
CA PRO A 143 -0.25 8.21 -31.93
C PRO A 143 0.29 7.70 -33.27
N LEU A 144 1.61 7.66 -33.44
CA LEU A 144 2.24 7.14 -34.65
C LEU A 144 2.16 5.61 -34.79
N TYR A 145 1.85 4.88 -33.70
CA TYR A 145 1.88 3.42 -33.65
C TYR A 145 0.58 2.86 -33.07
N ASP A 146 0.14 1.72 -33.60
CA ASP A 146 -0.99 0.93 -33.09
C ASP A 146 -2.25 1.75 -32.76
N GLY A 147 -2.52 2.80 -33.58
CA GLY A 147 -3.69 3.68 -33.38
C GLY A 147 -3.64 4.59 -32.15
N GLY A 148 -2.48 4.76 -31.52
CA GLY A 148 -2.30 5.61 -30.35
C GLY A 148 -2.63 4.96 -29.01
N GLY A 149 -3.06 3.69 -29.02
CA GLY A 149 -3.19 2.87 -27.81
C GLY A 149 -1.84 2.37 -27.29
N TRP A 150 -1.90 1.43 -26.35
CA TRP A 150 -0.70 0.69 -25.94
C TRP A 150 -0.22 -0.20 -27.08
N VAL A 151 1.09 -0.14 -27.37
CA VAL A 151 1.64 -0.93 -28.47
C VAL A 151 1.50 -2.44 -28.21
N SER A 152 1.07 -3.17 -29.23
CA SER A 152 0.93 -4.62 -29.21
C SER A 152 1.49 -5.29 -30.45
N SER A 153 1.69 -4.52 -31.53
CA SER A 153 2.34 -5.03 -32.75
C SER A 153 3.85 -5.16 -32.57
N ALA A 154 4.49 -6.04 -33.36
CA ALA A 154 5.95 -6.16 -33.38
C ALA A 154 6.63 -4.82 -33.71
N ALA A 155 6.07 -4.06 -34.66
CA ALA A 155 6.58 -2.75 -35.07
C ALA A 155 6.45 -1.71 -33.96
N GLY A 156 5.30 -1.63 -33.27
CA GLY A 156 5.08 -0.74 -32.14
C GLY A 156 6.01 -1.06 -30.98
N ASN A 157 6.15 -2.33 -30.61
CA ASN A 157 7.06 -2.78 -29.57
C ASN A 157 8.53 -2.44 -29.89
N ALA A 158 8.97 -2.64 -31.15
CA ALA A 158 10.32 -2.30 -31.59
C ALA A 158 10.58 -0.78 -31.57
N ALA A 159 9.58 0.02 -31.96
CA ALA A 159 9.65 1.47 -31.91
C ALA A 159 9.76 1.99 -30.48
N PHE A 160 8.91 1.50 -29.57
CA PHE A 160 9.00 1.85 -28.15
C PHE A 160 10.35 1.46 -27.54
N ALA A 161 10.83 0.25 -27.81
CA ALA A 161 12.15 -0.19 -27.35
C ALA A 161 13.29 0.70 -27.90
N SER A 162 13.18 1.19 -29.14
CA SER A 162 14.15 2.11 -29.74
C SER A 162 14.10 3.48 -29.07
N TYR A 163 12.91 4.00 -28.72
CA TYR A 163 12.76 5.20 -27.93
C TYR A 163 13.45 5.08 -26.56
N LEU A 164 13.22 3.97 -25.83
CA LEU A 164 13.87 3.74 -24.55
C LEU A 164 15.39 3.61 -24.66
N ALA A 165 15.88 3.02 -25.76
CA ALA A 165 17.31 2.98 -26.05
C ALA A 165 17.90 4.40 -26.31
N ALA A 166 17.12 5.30 -26.93
CA ALA A 166 17.50 6.70 -27.08
C ALA A 166 17.58 7.44 -25.73
N LEU A 167 16.64 7.18 -24.81
CA LEU A 167 16.72 7.69 -23.42
C LEU A 167 17.97 7.16 -22.71
N ALA A 168 18.26 5.86 -22.82
CA ALA A 168 19.45 5.26 -22.24
C ALA A 168 20.75 5.87 -22.83
N GLY A 169 20.77 6.16 -24.12
CA GLY A 169 21.88 6.88 -24.77
C GLY A 169 22.03 8.32 -24.27
N ARG A 170 20.90 9.02 -24.08
CA ARG A 170 20.90 10.44 -23.66
C ARG A 170 21.39 10.65 -22.24
N PHE A 171 21.01 9.78 -21.31
CA PHE A 171 21.29 9.95 -19.88
C PHE A 171 22.44 9.05 -19.37
N GLY A 172 22.84 8.04 -20.14
CA GLY A 172 23.98 7.17 -19.80
C GLY A 172 23.84 6.51 -18.43
N SER A 173 24.92 6.49 -17.65
CA SER A 173 24.96 5.87 -16.32
C SER A 173 24.12 6.62 -15.27
N CYS A 174 23.66 7.83 -15.55
CA CYS A 174 22.76 8.58 -14.70
C CYS A 174 21.37 7.93 -14.64
N LEU A 175 20.91 7.30 -15.74
CA LEU A 175 19.65 6.57 -15.79
C LEU A 175 19.77 5.24 -15.02
N ALA A 176 19.25 5.21 -13.82
CA ALA A 176 19.29 4.04 -12.94
C ALA A 176 18.34 2.94 -13.42
N ALA A 177 17.11 3.33 -13.77
CA ALA A 177 16.07 2.39 -14.21
C ALA A 177 15.06 3.09 -15.13
N ILE A 178 14.39 2.26 -15.94
CA ILE A 178 13.20 2.63 -16.70
C ILE A 178 12.02 1.82 -16.15
N GLU A 179 10.98 2.52 -15.71
CA GLU A 179 9.71 1.96 -15.29
C GLU A 179 8.77 1.94 -16.50
N VAL A 180 8.39 0.73 -16.95
CA VAL A 180 7.55 0.55 -18.14
C VAL A 180 6.08 0.55 -17.74
N GLY A 181 5.37 1.61 -18.09
CA GLY A 181 3.99 1.85 -17.71
C GLY A 181 3.86 2.74 -16.47
N ASN A 182 2.62 3.08 -16.13
CA ASN A 182 2.24 3.76 -14.90
C ASN A 182 0.84 3.31 -14.50
N GLU A 183 0.69 2.78 -13.28
CA GLU A 183 -0.58 2.31 -12.69
C GLU A 183 -1.38 1.38 -13.62
N ILE A 184 -0.66 0.43 -14.22
CA ILE A 184 -1.16 -0.40 -15.32
C ILE A 184 -2.31 -1.33 -14.94
N ASN A 185 -2.59 -1.51 -13.65
CA ASN A 185 -3.74 -2.25 -13.14
C ASN A 185 -5.01 -1.39 -13.04
N GLY A 186 -4.95 -0.09 -13.37
CA GLY A 186 -6.09 0.79 -13.37
C GLY A 186 -7.08 0.52 -14.52
N PRO A 187 -8.37 0.87 -14.37
CA PRO A 187 -9.30 0.86 -15.48
C PRO A 187 -8.90 1.95 -16.49
N GLY A 188 -8.93 1.61 -17.78
CA GLY A 188 -8.52 2.52 -18.84
C GLY A 188 -7.01 2.55 -19.11
N THR A 189 -6.21 1.81 -18.34
CA THR A 189 -4.80 1.50 -18.64
C THR A 189 -4.70 0.17 -19.39
N LEU A 190 -3.54 -0.13 -19.98
CA LEU A 190 -3.37 -1.31 -20.85
C LEU A 190 -4.52 -1.43 -21.89
N VAL A 191 -4.78 -0.32 -22.59
CA VAL A 191 -5.81 -0.31 -23.62
C VAL A 191 -5.26 -0.93 -24.89
N TYR A 192 -5.67 -2.16 -25.14
CA TYR A 192 -5.34 -2.95 -26.32
C TYR A 192 -6.58 -3.19 -27.17
N PRO A 193 -6.44 -3.53 -28.46
CA PRO A 193 -7.55 -3.99 -29.29
C PRO A 193 -8.30 -5.17 -28.68
N ALA A 194 -9.58 -5.34 -29.04
CA ALA A 194 -10.40 -6.43 -28.57
C ALA A 194 -9.75 -7.79 -28.92
N GLY A 195 -9.78 -8.73 -27.98
CA GLY A 195 -9.20 -10.07 -28.15
C GLY A 195 -7.70 -10.19 -27.84
N VAL A 196 -7.01 -9.07 -27.56
CA VAL A 196 -5.61 -9.10 -27.13
C VAL A 196 -5.52 -9.48 -25.64
N ASP A 197 -4.74 -10.51 -25.33
CA ASP A 197 -4.36 -10.81 -23.95
C ASP A 197 -3.44 -9.73 -23.42
N ARG A 198 -3.95 -8.94 -22.45
CA ARG A 198 -3.25 -7.78 -21.90
C ARG A 198 -1.94 -8.14 -21.21
N ALA A 199 -1.91 -9.24 -20.47
CA ALA A 199 -0.70 -9.67 -19.76
C ALA A 199 0.37 -10.14 -20.76
N ALA A 200 0.00 -10.96 -21.74
CA ALA A 200 0.92 -11.43 -22.77
C ALA A 200 1.45 -10.25 -23.62
N ALA A 201 0.59 -9.31 -24.03
CA ALA A 201 0.99 -8.14 -24.80
C ALA A 201 1.96 -7.23 -24.02
N TYR A 202 1.67 -6.95 -22.74
CA TYR A 202 2.58 -6.18 -21.89
C TYR A 202 3.94 -6.87 -21.74
N VAL A 203 3.96 -8.17 -21.50
CA VAL A 203 5.21 -8.96 -21.39
C VAL A 203 5.96 -9.00 -22.73
N ALA A 204 5.26 -9.02 -23.87
CA ALA A 204 5.90 -8.90 -25.18
C ALA A 204 6.61 -7.54 -25.37
N THR A 205 5.99 -6.46 -24.91
CA THR A 205 6.64 -5.13 -24.86
C THR A 205 7.91 -5.16 -24.01
N LEU A 206 7.85 -5.73 -22.80
CA LEU A 206 9.03 -5.86 -21.93
C LEU A 206 10.15 -6.69 -22.56
N LYS A 207 9.81 -7.78 -23.26
CA LYS A 207 10.77 -8.61 -24.01
C LYS A 207 11.47 -7.80 -25.12
N ALA A 208 10.73 -7.02 -25.90
CA ALA A 208 11.28 -6.14 -26.93
C ALA A 208 12.23 -5.08 -26.33
N VAL A 209 11.83 -4.47 -25.23
CA VAL A 209 12.67 -3.51 -24.47
C VAL A 209 13.95 -4.20 -23.98
N ARG A 210 13.86 -5.37 -23.36
CA ARG A 210 15.02 -6.15 -22.90
C ARG A 210 15.98 -6.49 -24.04
N ALA A 211 15.46 -6.96 -25.14
CA ALA A 211 16.26 -7.30 -26.32
C ALA A 211 17.04 -6.08 -26.87
N ARG A 212 16.43 -4.89 -26.84
CA ARG A 212 17.01 -3.66 -27.41
C ARG A 212 18.01 -2.96 -26.46
N ILE A 213 17.70 -2.94 -25.16
CA ILE A 213 18.52 -2.24 -24.15
C ILE A 213 19.58 -3.15 -23.54
N GLY A 214 19.32 -4.46 -23.46
CA GLY A 214 20.20 -5.42 -22.76
C GLY A 214 20.25 -5.12 -21.26
N GLY A 215 21.45 -5.23 -20.66
CA GLY A 215 21.71 -4.96 -19.23
C GLY A 215 22.20 -3.53 -18.92
N ARG A 216 22.12 -2.59 -19.89
CA ARG A 216 22.66 -1.23 -19.72
C ARG A 216 21.91 -0.38 -18.71
N VAL A 217 20.61 -0.57 -18.59
CA VAL A 217 19.71 0.12 -17.67
C VAL A 217 18.76 -0.90 -17.07
N ALA A 218 18.43 -0.80 -15.79
CA ALA A 218 17.45 -1.67 -15.16
C ALA A 218 16.05 -1.43 -15.74
N ILE A 219 15.33 -2.50 -16.03
CA ILE A 219 13.96 -2.47 -16.54
C ILE A 219 13.02 -2.89 -15.41
N LEU A 220 12.08 -2.02 -15.06
CA LEU A 220 11.04 -2.29 -14.08
C LEU A 220 9.72 -2.55 -14.78
N GLY A 221 9.04 -3.61 -14.36
CA GLY A 221 7.69 -3.93 -14.79
C GLY A 221 6.71 -3.88 -13.64
N GLY A 222 5.43 -4.04 -13.94
CA GLY A 222 4.36 -3.95 -12.95
C GLY A 222 3.78 -2.55 -12.84
N SER A 223 4.51 -1.61 -12.26
CA SER A 223 4.06 -0.21 -12.10
C SER A 223 2.59 -0.10 -11.69
N THR A 224 2.23 -0.80 -10.59
CA THR A 224 0.84 -0.91 -10.15
C THR A 224 0.46 0.22 -9.21
N ASN A 225 -0.77 0.73 -9.36
CA ASN A 225 -1.44 1.47 -8.30
C ASN A 225 -1.61 0.53 -7.11
N MET A 226 -1.23 0.96 -5.91
CA MET A 226 -1.13 0.13 -4.71
C MET A 226 -0.18 -1.09 -4.90
N ILE A 227 -0.24 -2.07 -4.00
CA ILE A 227 0.46 -3.35 -4.13
C ILE A 227 -0.50 -4.36 -4.75
N GLY A 228 -0.70 -4.28 -6.05
CA GLY A 228 -1.65 -5.10 -6.80
C GLY A 228 -1.19 -6.54 -7.01
N THR A 229 -0.96 -7.30 -5.93
CA THR A 229 -0.40 -8.66 -6.01
C THR A 229 -1.23 -9.58 -6.90
N GLY A 230 -2.57 -9.51 -6.84
CA GLY A 230 -3.44 -10.33 -7.68
C GLY A 230 -3.28 -10.02 -9.17
N PHE A 231 -3.16 -8.74 -9.53
CA PHE A 231 -2.85 -8.33 -10.90
C PHE A 231 -1.43 -8.78 -11.31
N LEU A 232 -0.44 -8.57 -10.44
CA LEU A 232 0.95 -8.96 -10.71
C LEU A 232 1.09 -10.47 -10.94
N ARG A 233 0.33 -11.32 -10.24
CA ARG A 233 0.30 -12.77 -10.50
C ARG A 233 -0.07 -13.11 -11.96
N THR A 234 -0.94 -12.33 -12.61
CA THR A 234 -1.29 -12.54 -14.03
C THR A 234 -0.09 -12.24 -14.93
N LEU A 235 0.68 -11.19 -14.60
CA LEU A 235 1.91 -10.85 -15.32
C LEU A 235 3.04 -11.86 -15.06
N PHE A 236 3.13 -12.41 -13.85
CA PHE A 236 4.09 -13.47 -13.51
C PHE A 236 3.80 -14.72 -14.31
N ALA A 237 2.53 -15.13 -14.40
CA ALA A 237 2.11 -16.27 -15.21
C ALA A 237 2.42 -16.07 -16.71
N ALA A 238 2.38 -14.83 -17.22
CA ALA A 238 2.79 -14.48 -18.58
C ALA A 238 4.33 -14.42 -18.77
N GLY A 239 5.13 -14.62 -17.71
CA GLY A 239 6.59 -14.68 -17.76
C GLY A 239 7.30 -13.34 -17.55
N MET A 240 6.65 -12.34 -16.93
CA MET A 240 7.24 -11.03 -16.69
C MET A 240 8.56 -11.11 -15.91
N LEU A 241 8.64 -11.92 -14.85
CA LEU A 241 9.81 -11.98 -13.96
C LEU A 241 11.10 -12.37 -14.68
N ALA A 242 11.02 -13.08 -15.80
CA ALA A 242 12.19 -13.42 -16.62
C ALA A 242 12.74 -12.23 -17.42
N THR A 243 11.95 -11.16 -17.60
CA THR A 243 12.26 -10.04 -18.50
C THR A 243 12.65 -8.76 -17.76
N VAL A 244 12.38 -8.66 -16.45
CA VAL A 244 12.59 -7.44 -15.66
C VAL A 244 13.70 -7.61 -14.63
N ASP A 245 14.28 -6.48 -14.20
CA ASP A 245 15.28 -6.40 -13.12
C ASP A 245 14.64 -6.02 -11.78
N GLY A 246 13.37 -5.59 -11.79
CA GLY A 246 12.62 -5.26 -10.60
C GLY A 246 11.13 -5.08 -10.89
N ILE A 247 10.33 -5.03 -9.83
CA ILE A 247 8.90 -4.73 -9.87
C ILE A 247 8.67 -3.36 -9.28
N ALA A 248 7.98 -2.49 -10.02
CA ALA A 248 7.50 -1.21 -9.55
C ALA A 248 6.09 -1.35 -8.96
N VAL A 249 5.86 -0.74 -7.80
CA VAL A 249 4.55 -0.62 -7.14
C VAL A 249 4.41 0.77 -6.54
N HIS A 250 3.17 1.26 -6.40
CA HIS A 250 2.86 2.55 -5.77
C HIS A 250 2.07 2.31 -4.46
N PRO A 251 2.72 1.92 -3.35
CA PRO A 251 2.05 1.48 -2.12
C PRO A 251 1.44 2.64 -1.33
N TYR A 252 0.63 3.48 -1.96
CA TYR A 252 -0.08 4.57 -1.29
C TYR A 252 -0.96 4.06 -0.16
N ARG A 253 -0.88 4.72 0.99
CA ARG A 253 -1.67 4.39 2.17
C ARG A 253 -1.75 5.53 3.16
N SER A 254 -2.80 5.56 3.97
CA SER A 254 -2.96 6.56 5.02
C SER A 254 -2.22 6.17 6.32
N ARG A 255 -1.91 4.89 6.51
CA ARG A 255 -1.18 4.34 7.67
C ARG A 255 -0.20 3.28 7.21
N ALA A 256 0.99 3.28 7.79
CA ALA A 256 2.07 2.35 7.43
C ALA A 256 1.80 0.91 7.87
N GLU A 257 1.04 0.73 8.94
CA GLU A 257 0.76 -0.57 9.53
C GLU A 257 0.12 -1.52 8.50
N GLY A 258 0.60 -2.76 8.42
CA GLY A 258 0.19 -3.75 7.42
C GLY A 258 0.95 -3.70 6.09
N LEU A 259 1.81 -2.68 5.85
CA LEU A 259 2.64 -2.61 4.65
C LEU A 259 3.60 -3.80 4.53
N ASP A 260 4.19 -4.22 5.64
CA ASP A 260 5.07 -5.39 5.73
C ASP A 260 4.35 -6.69 5.34
N ILE A 261 3.08 -6.83 5.72
CA ILE A 261 2.24 -7.99 5.39
C ILE A 261 1.98 -8.05 3.88
N GLU A 262 1.60 -6.94 3.27
CA GLU A 262 1.35 -6.88 1.82
C GLU A 262 2.65 -7.09 1.01
N LEU A 263 3.78 -6.54 1.45
CA LEU A 263 5.09 -6.77 0.81
C LEU A 263 5.54 -8.22 0.94
N ALA A 264 5.31 -8.86 2.09
CA ALA A 264 5.57 -10.28 2.27
C ALA A 264 4.70 -11.14 1.33
N GLN A 265 3.43 -10.77 1.16
CA GLN A 265 2.51 -11.44 0.23
C GLN A 265 2.99 -11.32 -1.23
N LEU A 266 3.42 -10.13 -1.66
CA LEU A 266 4.03 -9.93 -2.97
C LEU A 266 5.31 -10.78 -3.13
N GLY A 267 6.15 -10.81 -2.09
CA GLY A 267 7.35 -11.65 -2.07
C GLY A 267 7.02 -13.13 -2.27
N ALA A 268 6.03 -13.65 -1.52
CA ALA A 268 5.56 -15.03 -1.65
C ALA A 268 4.97 -15.32 -3.04
N ALA A 269 4.31 -14.33 -3.67
CA ALA A 269 3.81 -14.47 -5.04
C ALA A 269 4.95 -14.61 -6.05
N MET A 270 6.04 -13.84 -5.90
CA MET A 270 7.24 -13.97 -6.73
C MET A 270 7.93 -15.32 -6.54
N ASP A 271 8.09 -15.78 -5.28
CA ASP A 271 8.69 -17.09 -4.98
C ASP A 271 7.89 -18.23 -5.60
N SER A 272 6.55 -18.15 -5.51
CA SER A 272 5.66 -19.13 -6.16
C SER A 272 5.78 -19.14 -7.68
N ALA A 273 6.19 -18.01 -8.28
CA ALA A 273 6.47 -17.90 -9.72
C ALA A 273 7.93 -18.25 -10.07
N GLY A 274 8.72 -18.71 -9.11
CA GLY A 274 10.08 -19.26 -9.30
C GLY A 274 11.21 -18.22 -9.37
N LYS A 275 10.94 -16.93 -9.26
CA LYS A 275 11.99 -15.90 -9.28
C LYS A 275 11.59 -14.68 -8.47
N ARG A 276 12.42 -14.31 -7.48
CA ARG A 276 12.30 -13.05 -6.76
C ARG A 276 13.20 -11.99 -7.40
N VAL A 277 12.64 -10.80 -7.62
CA VAL A 277 13.37 -9.61 -8.08
C VAL A 277 13.17 -8.46 -7.09
N PRO A 278 14.05 -7.45 -7.06
CA PRO A 278 13.91 -6.28 -6.19
C PRO A 278 12.58 -5.55 -6.37
N ILE A 279 11.99 -5.09 -5.25
CA ILE A 279 10.79 -4.23 -5.24
C ILE A 279 11.25 -2.77 -5.28
N TRP A 280 10.62 -1.97 -6.12
CA TRP A 280 10.76 -0.52 -6.21
C TRP A 280 9.42 0.13 -5.86
N ALA A 281 9.34 0.80 -4.74
CA ALA A 281 8.19 1.64 -4.39
C ALA A 281 8.33 2.97 -5.15
N SER A 282 8.12 2.92 -6.48
CA SER A 282 8.40 4.04 -7.39
C SER A 282 7.56 5.29 -7.10
N GLU A 283 6.44 5.14 -6.39
CA GLU A 283 5.70 6.21 -5.73
C GLU A 283 5.18 5.72 -4.37
N PHE A 284 5.26 6.57 -3.34
CA PHE A 284 4.55 6.40 -2.08
C PHE A 284 4.35 7.75 -1.40
N SER A 285 3.26 7.92 -0.69
CA SER A 285 2.95 9.14 0.05
C SER A 285 1.68 8.98 0.89
N ILE A 286 1.30 10.09 1.55
CA ILE A 286 0.02 10.29 2.21
C ILE A 286 -0.52 11.67 1.86
N ASP A 287 -1.80 11.78 1.53
CA ASP A 287 -2.50 13.06 1.39
C ASP A 287 -3.10 13.47 2.74
N SER A 288 -2.35 14.23 3.52
CA SER A 288 -2.80 14.71 4.83
C SER A 288 -2.43 16.16 5.07
N ARG A 289 -3.40 16.95 5.57
CA ARG A 289 -3.16 18.32 6.04
C ARG A 289 -2.45 18.36 7.39
N ASN A 290 -2.50 17.26 8.13
CA ASN A 290 -1.78 17.11 9.39
C ASN A 290 -0.31 16.82 9.07
N GLN A 291 0.53 17.85 9.05
CA GLN A 291 1.95 17.73 8.71
C GLN A 291 2.75 16.83 9.68
N PRO A 292 2.56 16.88 10.99
CA PRO A 292 3.18 15.92 11.90
C PRO A 292 2.83 14.47 11.58
N LEU A 293 1.57 14.17 11.28
CA LEU A 293 1.13 12.84 10.84
C LEU A 293 1.83 12.44 9.52
N ALA A 294 1.84 13.32 8.52
CA ALA A 294 2.45 13.03 7.22
C ALA A 294 3.96 12.79 7.34
N ALA A 295 4.65 13.54 8.20
CA ALA A 295 6.07 13.31 8.51
C ALA A 295 6.28 11.95 9.21
N GLY A 296 5.43 11.61 10.17
CA GLY A 296 5.44 10.31 10.85
C GLY A 296 5.23 9.15 9.89
N GLU A 297 4.23 9.25 9.01
CA GLU A 297 3.94 8.21 8.02
C GLU A 297 5.08 8.05 6.98
N LEU A 298 5.75 9.14 6.58
CA LEU A 298 6.95 9.04 5.74
C LEU A 298 8.03 8.19 6.43
N VAL A 299 8.33 8.48 7.70
CA VAL A 299 9.35 7.73 8.46
C VAL A 299 8.94 6.26 8.61
N LYS A 300 7.69 5.98 8.99
CA LYS A 300 7.19 4.61 9.17
C LYS A 300 7.20 3.82 7.86
N GLN A 301 6.61 4.36 6.79
CA GLN A 301 6.53 3.69 5.49
C GLN A 301 7.92 3.44 4.89
N ALA A 302 8.81 4.45 4.88
CA ALA A 302 10.18 4.29 4.38
C ALA A 302 10.97 3.27 5.20
N THR A 303 10.79 3.24 6.54
CA THR A 303 11.41 2.23 7.40
C THR A 303 10.92 0.82 7.06
N MET A 304 9.60 0.63 6.91
CA MET A 304 9.02 -0.69 6.60
C MET A 304 9.38 -1.16 5.19
N LEU A 305 9.39 -0.26 4.19
CA LEU A 305 9.87 -0.56 2.83
C LEU A 305 11.32 -1.03 2.84
N ALA A 306 12.19 -0.30 3.55
CA ALA A 306 13.59 -0.66 3.65
C ALA A 306 13.81 -1.99 4.39
N ALA A 307 13.07 -2.25 5.47
CA ALA A 307 13.11 -3.50 6.23
C ALA A 307 12.60 -4.69 5.42
N ALA A 308 11.61 -4.47 4.54
CA ALA A 308 11.09 -5.50 3.64
C ALA A 308 11.98 -5.77 2.40
N GLY A 309 13.11 -5.07 2.27
CA GLY A 309 14.07 -5.30 1.18
C GLY A 309 13.79 -4.51 -0.09
N ALA A 310 12.95 -3.47 -0.07
CA ALA A 310 12.77 -2.60 -1.23
C ALA A 310 14.10 -1.98 -1.65
N ALA A 311 14.43 -2.02 -2.95
CA ALA A 311 15.68 -1.46 -3.47
C ALA A 311 15.65 0.06 -3.53
N GLN A 312 14.46 0.62 -3.78
CA GLN A 312 14.23 2.05 -3.96
C GLN A 312 12.82 2.41 -3.51
N ALA A 313 12.66 3.65 -3.03
CA ALA A 313 11.37 4.27 -2.80
C ALA A 313 11.40 5.74 -3.23
N SER A 314 10.35 6.27 -3.89
CA SER A 314 10.24 7.69 -4.25
C SER A 314 9.02 8.31 -3.56
N TRP A 315 9.26 9.34 -2.76
CA TRP A 315 8.18 10.11 -2.17
C TRP A 315 7.46 10.95 -3.24
N TYR A 316 6.16 10.86 -3.30
CA TYR A 316 5.31 11.66 -4.17
C TYR A 316 4.69 12.81 -3.37
N ALA A 317 5.16 14.09 -3.56
CA ALA A 317 6.13 14.54 -4.52
C ALA A 317 7.11 15.55 -3.88
N LEU A 318 8.04 16.10 -4.66
CA LEU A 318 8.93 17.16 -4.17
C LEU A 318 8.15 18.41 -3.76
N ILE A 319 7.18 18.82 -4.57
CA ILE A 319 6.34 20.00 -4.34
C ILE A 319 4.87 19.58 -4.41
N ASP A 320 4.02 20.22 -3.61
CA ASP A 320 2.57 20.02 -3.65
C ASP A 320 2.02 20.19 -5.07
N GLN A 321 1.19 19.24 -5.49
CA GLN A 321 0.53 19.22 -6.77
C GLN A 321 -0.84 19.90 -6.69
N ARG A 322 -1.30 20.47 -7.80
CA ARG A 322 -2.66 21.04 -7.88
C ARG A 322 -3.74 20.05 -7.44
N TRP A 323 -3.58 18.77 -7.81
CA TRP A 323 -4.54 17.70 -7.52
C TRP A 323 -4.28 17.01 -6.18
N PHE A 324 -3.04 17.14 -5.66
CA PHE A 324 -2.56 16.54 -4.41
C PHE A 324 -1.82 17.59 -3.58
N PRO A 325 -2.56 18.56 -3.01
CA PRO A 325 -1.96 19.76 -2.40
C PRO A 325 -1.31 19.52 -1.04
N ASN A 326 -1.34 18.30 -0.52
CA ASN A 326 -0.77 17.99 0.80
C ASN A 326 0.35 16.94 0.74
N MET A 327 0.64 16.35 -0.43
CA MET A 327 1.62 15.26 -0.56
C MET A 327 3.06 15.73 -0.68
N GLY A 328 3.32 16.98 -1.09
CA GLY A 328 4.66 17.50 -1.33
C GLY A 328 5.53 17.58 -0.07
N LEU A 329 6.86 17.50 -0.26
CA LEU A 329 7.83 17.88 0.77
C LEU A 329 7.84 19.40 0.99
N TYR A 330 7.46 20.14 -0.05
CA TYR A 330 7.36 21.61 -0.04
C TYR A 330 5.98 22.09 -0.49
N ALA A 331 5.52 23.18 0.10
CA ALA A 331 4.43 24.00 -0.43
C ALA A 331 5.05 25.17 -1.19
N GLY A 332 5.11 25.10 -2.52
CA GLY A 332 5.97 25.99 -3.31
C GLY A 332 7.44 25.82 -2.93
N THR A 333 8.05 26.83 -2.31
CA THR A 333 9.42 26.77 -1.79
C THR A 333 9.49 26.60 -0.27
N ALA A 334 8.36 26.65 0.43
CA ALA A 334 8.30 26.50 1.88
C ALA A 334 8.40 25.03 2.28
N ALA A 335 9.39 24.68 3.08
CA ALA A 335 9.57 23.31 3.58
C ALA A 335 8.44 22.93 4.56
N LYS A 336 7.89 21.74 4.38
CA LYS A 336 6.92 21.13 5.29
C LYS A 336 7.62 20.18 6.26
N ALA A 337 6.92 19.68 7.28
CA ALA A 337 7.47 18.70 8.22
C ALA A 337 8.01 17.44 7.51
N GLN A 338 7.37 17.03 6.42
CA GLN A 338 7.81 15.90 5.57
C GLN A 338 9.22 16.13 4.98
N ALA A 339 9.64 17.37 4.70
CA ALA A 339 11.00 17.64 4.23
C ALA A 339 12.05 17.36 5.33
N GLY A 340 11.71 17.63 6.60
CA GLY A 340 12.51 17.23 7.75
C GLY A 340 12.62 15.71 7.87
N ALA A 341 11.47 15.02 7.79
CA ALA A 341 11.38 13.57 7.82
C ALA A 341 12.18 12.90 6.69
N PHE A 342 12.10 13.46 5.48
CA PHE A 342 12.85 12.96 4.33
C PHE A 342 14.37 13.06 4.57
N ARG A 343 14.87 14.21 5.03
CA ARG A 343 16.29 14.38 5.39
C ARG A 343 16.72 13.43 6.52
N LEU A 344 15.85 13.24 7.51
CA LEU A 344 16.10 12.27 8.59
C LEU A 344 16.26 10.86 8.02
N MET A 345 15.34 10.42 7.17
CA MET A 345 15.39 9.10 6.54
C MET A 345 16.62 8.91 5.66
N GLN A 346 17.11 9.94 4.94
CA GLN A 346 18.37 9.87 4.22
C GLN A 346 19.54 9.50 5.16
N ARG A 347 19.63 10.16 6.33
CA ARG A 347 20.66 9.87 7.33
C ARG A 347 20.52 8.47 7.94
N LEU A 348 19.28 8.01 8.18
CA LEU A 348 19.03 6.68 8.73
C LEU A 348 19.41 5.58 7.73
N LEU A 349 18.99 5.72 6.48
CA LEU A 349 19.27 4.75 5.42
C LEU A 349 20.76 4.66 5.09
N ALA A 350 21.53 5.74 5.26
CA ALA A 350 22.98 5.70 5.12
C ALA A 350 23.68 4.80 6.16
N ARG A 351 23.00 4.46 7.27
CA ARG A 351 23.50 3.51 8.30
C ARG A 351 23.27 2.04 7.94
N GLY A 352 22.55 1.77 6.86
CA GLY A 352 22.19 0.43 6.41
C GLY A 352 20.68 0.17 6.43
N ARG A 353 20.30 -1.06 6.14
CA ARG A 353 18.89 -1.48 6.19
C ARG A 353 18.43 -1.68 7.63
N PRO A 354 17.20 -1.20 7.96
CA PRO A 354 16.67 -1.44 9.28
C PRO A 354 16.27 -2.91 9.46
N GLN A 355 16.45 -3.39 10.69
CA GLN A 355 15.98 -4.69 11.13
C GLN A 355 14.85 -4.52 12.11
N ARG A 356 13.72 -5.20 11.89
CA ARG A 356 12.64 -5.25 12.87
C ARG A 356 13.11 -5.99 14.13
N LEU A 357 12.87 -5.39 15.29
CA LEU A 357 13.11 -6.01 16.57
C LEU A 357 11.83 -6.74 17.01
N ASP A 358 11.94 -8.03 17.28
CA ASP A 358 10.83 -8.78 17.89
C ASP A 358 10.86 -8.55 19.40
N LEU A 359 9.88 -7.81 19.89
CA LEU A 359 9.73 -7.47 21.31
C LEU A 359 8.58 -8.24 21.96
N GLY A 360 8.01 -9.23 21.26
CA GLY A 360 6.89 -10.05 21.76
C GLY A 360 5.56 -9.31 21.87
N ASP A 361 5.48 -8.05 21.39
CA ASP A 361 4.26 -7.23 21.40
C ASP A 361 3.89 -6.80 19.98
N PRO A 362 2.78 -7.29 19.41
CA PRO A 362 2.38 -6.95 18.05
C PRO A 362 1.92 -5.50 17.88
N LEU A 363 1.65 -4.77 18.96
CA LEU A 363 1.29 -3.35 18.96
C LEU A 363 2.50 -2.43 19.16
N LEU A 364 3.74 -2.97 19.14
CA LEU A 364 4.98 -2.21 19.24
C LEU A 364 5.85 -2.48 18.01
N PHE A 365 6.12 -1.42 17.27
CA PHE A 365 6.98 -1.45 16.10
C PHE A 365 8.32 -0.82 16.45
N ALA A 366 9.39 -1.60 16.37
CA ALA A 366 10.75 -1.14 16.63
C ALA A 366 11.69 -1.64 15.54
N TYR A 367 12.50 -0.74 14.98
CA TYR A 367 13.43 -1.04 13.89
C TYR A 367 14.81 -0.47 14.20
N ARG A 368 15.84 -1.30 14.09
CA ARG A 368 17.24 -0.94 14.33
C ARG A 368 17.95 -0.60 13.03
N PHE A 369 18.47 0.63 12.92
CA PHE A 369 19.38 1.08 11.87
C PHE A 369 20.81 1.07 12.37
N GLY A 370 21.70 0.32 11.69
CA GLY A 370 23.07 0.14 12.17
C GLY A 370 23.11 -0.44 13.59
N THR A 371 24.02 0.03 14.42
CA THR A 371 24.26 -0.49 15.78
C THR A 371 23.60 0.36 16.88
N ASP A 372 23.29 1.64 16.62
CA ASP A 372 23.03 2.63 17.65
C ASP A 372 21.73 3.43 17.46
N THR A 373 20.96 3.21 16.40
CA THR A 373 19.75 3.99 16.14
C THR A 373 18.53 3.09 16.06
N THR A 374 17.45 3.45 16.79
CA THR A 374 16.17 2.73 16.79
C THR A 374 15.04 3.69 16.43
N VAL A 375 14.21 3.32 15.46
CA VAL A 375 12.92 3.96 15.19
C VAL A 375 11.83 3.15 15.86
N VAL A 376 10.96 3.79 16.66
CA VAL A 376 9.92 3.11 17.45
C VAL A 376 8.61 3.87 17.42
N TRP A 377 7.50 3.13 17.29
CA TRP A 377 6.12 3.64 17.44
C TRP A 377 5.19 2.50 17.86
N GLY A 378 3.97 2.80 18.24
CA GLY A 378 2.97 1.80 18.57
C GLY A 378 1.95 2.25 19.60
N ALA A 379 1.29 1.30 20.23
CA ALA A 379 0.34 1.56 21.30
C ALA A 379 1.01 2.30 22.46
N PRO A 380 0.37 3.33 23.06
CA PRO A 380 0.95 4.18 24.09
C PRO A 380 1.53 3.41 25.26
N ARG A 381 2.77 3.77 25.65
CA ARG A 381 3.48 3.17 26.80
C ARG A 381 4.64 4.03 27.25
N SER A 382 5.07 3.89 28.49
CA SER A 382 6.27 4.55 28.97
C SER A 382 7.52 4.06 28.24
N LEU A 383 8.48 4.95 28.06
CA LEU A 383 9.77 4.71 27.41
C LEU A 383 10.87 5.24 28.34
N ARG A 384 11.87 4.40 28.61
CA ARG A 384 13.10 4.80 29.30
C ARG A 384 14.27 4.58 28.36
N VAL A 385 15.07 5.62 28.15
CA VAL A 385 16.25 5.60 27.30
C VAL A 385 17.44 5.99 28.17
N GLU A 386 18.44 5.12 28.22
CA GLU A 386 19.69 5.37 28.94
C GLU A 386 20.73 5.90 27.94
N GLY A 387 21.17 7.14 28.14
CA GLY A 387 22.03 7.85 27.18
C GLY A 387 21.35 8.18 25.86
N GLY A 388 22.11 8.76 24.95
CA GLY A 388 21.64 9.06 23.60
C GLY A 388 20.69 10.27 23.50
N GLN A 389 20.08 10.39 22.33
CA GLN A 389 19.16 11.48 21.98
C GLN A 389 17.87 10.91 21.40
N ILE A 390 16.76 11.57 21.70
CA ILE A 390 15.44 11.24 21.13
C ILE A 390 15.03 12.41 20.25
N SER A 391 14.55 12.10 19.05
CA SER A 391 13.93 13.06 18.14
C SER A 391 12.57 12.55 17.64
N ASP A 392 11.72 13.48 17.21
CA ASP A 392 10.49 13.18 16.49
C ASP A 392 10.76 12.79 15.02
N ALA A 393 9.70 12.54 14.26
CA ALA A 393 9.75 12.20 12.86
C ALA A 393 10.35 13.30 11.95
N SER A 394 10.37 14.55 12.37
CA SER A 394 10.99 15.65 11.61
C SER A 394 12.51 15.79 11.88
N GLY A 395 13.00 15.05 12.88
CA GLY A 395 14.37 15.14 13.38
C GLY A 395 14.57 16.23 14.44
N THR A 396 13.47 16.77 14.99
CA THR A 396 13.51 17.76 16.09
C THR A 396 13.68 17.02 17.42
N PRO A 397 14.55 17.50 18.34
CA PRO A 397 14.69 16.88 19.66
C PRO A 397 13.34 16.78 20.37
N ALA A 398 13.04 15.61 20.92
CA ALA A 398 11.80 15.33 21.64
C ALA A 398 12.12 15.06 23.12
N ALA A 399 11.39 15.76 24.01
CA ALA A 399 11.52 15.57 25.45
C ALA A 399 10.70 14.38 25.99
N LEU A 400 9.90 13.72 25.14
CA LEU A 400 8.91 12.74 25.54
C LEU A 400 9.53 11.35 25.78
N ALA A 401 9.31 10.82 26.97
CA ALA A 401 9.63 9.46 27.36
C ALA A 401 8.42 8.52 27.19
N GLN A 402 7.70 8.63 26.06
CA GLN A 402 6.50 7.85 25.79
C GLN A 402 6.43 7.42 24.32
N VAL A 403 6.24 6.14 24.09
CA VAL A 403 5.85 5.63 22.77
C VAL A 403 4.41 6.03 22.48
N SER A 404 4.17 6.39 21.24
CA SER A 404 2.84 6.67 20.69
C SER A 404 2.75 6.20 19.25
N GLU A 405 1.65 6.47 18.56
CA GLU A 405 1.50 6.22 17.13
C GLU A 405 2.48 7.04 16.25
N SER A 406 2.96 8.17 16.77
CA SER A 406 4.00 8.97 16.11
C SER A 406 5.38 8.37 16.36
N PRO A 407 6.19 8.15 15.30
CA PRO A 407 7.49 7.53 15.46
C PRO A 407 8.48 8.45 16.18
N LEU A 408 9.26 7.84 17.08
CA LEU A 408 10.43 8.42 17.70
C LEU A 408 11.70 7.80 17.13
N VAL A 409 12.75 8.59 17.03
CA VAL A 409 14.09 8.14 16.63
C VAL A 409 15.02 8.30 17.81
N ILE A 410 15.62 7.20 18.26
CA ILE A 410 16.51 7.11 19.41
C ILE A 410 17.90 6.78 18.88
N THR A 411 18.89 7.65 19.14
CA THR A 411 20.27 7.49 18.63
C THR A 411 21.26 7.50 19.78
N GLY A 412 22.24 6.59 19.74
CA GLY A 412 23.37 6.54 20.69
C GLY A 412 22.98 6.08 22.10
N SER A 413 21.83 5.43 22.26
CA SER A 413 21.41 4.88 23.55
C SER A 413 22.16 3.60 23.90
N THR A 414 22.46 3.42 25.19
CA THR A 414 23.03 2.18 25.75
C THR A 414 21.96 1.16 26.09
N ALA A 415 20.77 1.62 26.48
CA ALA A 415 19.59 0.77 26.71
C ALA A 415 18.29 1.50 26.39
N ILE A 416 17.31 0.74 25.89
CA ILE A 416 15.94 1.19 25.66
C ILE A 416 15.01 0.19 26.35
N ARG A 417 14.12 0.68 27.22
CA ARG A 417 13.15 -0.14 27.96
C ARG A 417 11.74 0.39 27.72
N PHE A 418 10.83 -0.51 27.41
CA PHE A 418 9.42 -0.22 27.17
C PHE A 418 8.59 -0.68 28.35
N GLY A 419 7.68 0.17 28.83
CA GLY A 419 6.66 -0.22 29.79
C GLY A 419 5.54 -1.04 29.13
N ALA A 420 4.63 -1.56 29.95
CA ALA A 420 3.42 -2.20 29.45
C ALA A 420 2.48 -1.17 28.81
N SER A 421 1.77 -1.59 27.77
CA SER A 421 0.65 -0.82 27.22
C SER A 421 -0.66 -1.22 27.90
N THR A 422 -1.57 -0.26 28.01
CA THR A 422 -2.96 -0.53 28.39
C THR A 422 -3.83 -0.99 27.20
N TRP A 423 -3.30 -0.93 25.97
CA TRP A 423 -3.97 -1.46 24.78
C TRP A 423 -3.75 -2.96 24.68
N ILE A 424 -4.84 -3.71 24.53
CA ILE A 424 -4.85 -5.17 24.39
C ILE A 424 -4.82 -5.55 22.91
N ALA A 425 -5.68 -4.92 22.10
CA ALA A 425 -5.75 -5.15 20.66
C ALA A 425 -6.19 -3.88 19.92
N ASP A 426 -5.77 -3.74 18.67
CA ASP A 426 -6.15 -2.64 17.77
C ASP A 426 -6.33 -3.20 16.36
N THR A 427 -7.44 -2.91 15.70
CA THR A 427 -7.72 -3.38 14.33
C THR A 427 -6.77 -2.81 13.29
N LEU A 428 -6.18 -1.64 13.52
CA LEU A 428 -5.19 -1.02 12.64
C LEU A 428 -3.80 -1.62 12.85
N MET A 429 -3.24 -1.49 14.06
CA MET A 429 -1.87 -1.97 14.35
C MET A 429 -1.78 -3.50 14.36
N GLY A 430 -2.83 -4.17 14.80
CA GLY A 430 -2.93 -5.62 14.85
C GLY A 430 -3.49 -6.26 13.58
N TRP A 431 -3.66 -5.49 12.48
CA TRP A 431 -4.18 -6.05 11.23
C TRP A 431 -3.25 -7.16 10.70
N GLY A 432 -3.86 -8.32 10.42
CA GLY A 432 -3.13 -9.50 9.94
C GLY A 432 -2.31 -10.24 11.01
N THR A 433 -2.33 -9.79 12.26
CA THR A 433 -1.70 -10.49 13.39
C THR A 433 -2.68 -11.49 14.05
N PRO A 434 -2.20 -12.41 14.90
CA PRO A 434 -3.07 -13.34 15.62
C PRO A 434 -4.08 -12.70 16.58
N GLN A 435 -3.95 -11.41 16.90
CA GLN A 435 -4.90 -10.67 17.75
C GLN A 435 -6.31 -10.63 17.14
N TRP A 436 -6.40 -10.65 15.80
CA TRP A 436 -7.65 -10.60 15.08
C TRP A 436 -7.81 -11.78 14.12
N ARG A 437 -9.01 -12.32 14.08
CA ARG A 437 -9.46 -13.27 13.06
C ARG A 437 -10.55 -12.62 12.23
N TYR A 438 -10.52 -12.86 10.92
CA TYR A 438 -11.44 -12.26 9.96
C TYR A 438 -12.34 -13.32 9.36
N ALA A 439 -13.64 -13.01 9.23
CA ALA A 439 -14.60 -13.95 8.66
C ALA A 439 -15.69 -13.25 7.86
N ALA A 440 -16.29 -13.98 6.92
CA ALA A 440 -17.57 -13.65 6.30
C ALA A 440 -18.69 -14.39 7.04
N ARG A 441 -19.77 -13.70 7.42
CA ARG A 441 -20.95 -14.30 8.04
C ARG A 441 -22.16 -14.12 7.12
N LEU A 442 -22.71 -15.25 6.63
CA LEU A 442 -23.84 -15.25 5.68
C LEU A 442 -25.18 -15.40 6.39
N LYS A 443 -25.23 -16.26 7.40
CA LYS A 443 -26.39 -16.51 8.26
C LYS A 443 -26.00 -16.32 9.71
N ALA A 444 -26.98 -16.27 10.61
CA ALA A 444 -26.76 -15.91 12.01
C ALA A 444 -25.59 -16.64 12.69
N ASP A 445 -25.40 -17.92 12.40
CA ASP A 445 -24.43 -18.76 13.14
C ASP A 445 -23.31 -19.36 12.26
N THR A 446 -23.27 -19.00 10.96
CA THR A 446 -22.28 -19.57 10.05
C THR A 446 -21.27 -18.51 9.62
N SER A 447 -20.05 -18.64 10.11
CA SER A 447 -18.92 -17.78 9.76
C SER A 447 -17.85 -18.56 8.99
N TYR A 448 -17.37 -18.00 7.91
CA TYR A 448 -16.31 -18.55 7.06
C TYR A 448 -15.05 -17.72 7.23
N ARG A 449 -13.95 -18.35 7.66
CA ARG A 449 -12.66 -17.67 7.82
C ARG A 449 -12.22 -17.07 6.47
N LEU A 450 -11.79 -15.81 6.51
CA LEU A 450 -11.26 -15.12 5.34
C LEU A 450 -9.73 -15.24 5.33
N PRO A 451 -9.14 -15.70 4.21
CA PRO A 451 -7.71 -15.59 3.97
C PRO A 451 -7.33 -14.14 3.60
N LEU A 452 -6.03 -13.85 3.61
CA LEU A 452 -5.50 -12.69 2.91
C LEU A 452 -5.61 -12.96 1.40
N PHE A 453 -6.45 -12.21 0.72
CA PHE A 453 -6.80 -12.39 -0.68
C PHE A 453 -6.10 -11.33 -1.54
N ASP A 454 -5.39 -11.78 -2.57
CA ASP A 454 -4.73 -10.92 -3.52
C ASP A 454 -5.73 -10.44 -4.59
N ASP A 455 -5.97 -9.13 -4.63
CA ASP A 455 -6.83 -8.52 -5.65
C ASP A 455 -6.06 -7.61 -6.61
N GLN A 456 -6.79 -6.96 -7.50
CA GLN A 456 -6.25 -6.10 -8.56
C GLN A 456 -5.42 -4.92 -8.02
N PHE A 457 -5.82 -4.34 -6.89
CA PHE A 457 -5.16 -3.15 -6.33
C PHE A 457 -4.43 -3.42 -5.02
N THR A 458 -5.00 -4.20 -4.13
CA THR A 458 -4.45 -4.43 -2.79
C THR A 458 -4.79 -5.83 -2.31
N SER A 459 -4.08 -6.30 -1.30
CA SER A 459 -4.43 -7.53 -0.59
C SER A 459 -5.28 -7.18 0.64
N TYR A 460 -6.34 -7.93 0.89
CA TYR A 460 -7.27 -7.73 1.99
C TYR A 460 -7.80 -9.07 2.52
N PHE A 461 -8.33 -9.10 3.74
CA PHE A 461 -9.04 -10.29 4.21
C PHE A 461 -10.39 -10.37 3.50
N GLY A 462 -10.53 -11.38 2.64
CA GLY A 462 -11.68 -11.54 1.76
C GLY A 462 -11.59 -12.84 0.96
N ASP A 463 -12.54 -12.99 0.04
CA ASP A 463 -12.56 -14.08 -0.94
C ASP A 463 -13.33 -13.64 -2.18
N ARG A 464 -12.97 -14.20 -3.35
CA ARG A 464 -13.65 -13.93 -4.62
C ARG A 464 -15.16 -14.19 -4.59
N TRP A 465 -15.58 -15.15 -3.76
CA TRP A 465 -16.99 -15.56 -3.64
C TRP A 465 -17.82 -14.62 -2.79
N TYR A 466 -17.18 -13.78 -1.97
CA TYR A 466 -17.85 -12.87 -1.04
C TYR A 466 -17.76 -11.40 -1.47
N ARG A 467 -17.28 -11.13 -2.69
CA ARG A 467 -17.23 -9.75 -3.21
C ARG A 467 -18.60 -9.09 -3.17
N PRO A 468 -18.70 -7.80 -2.83
CA PRO A 468 -17.61 -6.84 -2.59
C PRO A 468 -17.03 -6.84 -1.16
N LEU A 469 -17.33 -7.85 -0.31
CA LEU A 469 -16.80 -7.90 1.05
C LEU A 469 -15.26 -7.84 1.01
N GLN A 470 -14.71 -6.92 1.79
CA GLN A 470 -13.27 -6.75 2.02
C GLN A 470 -12.99 -6.17 3.39
N ILE A 471 -11.88 -6.57 4.02
CA ILE A 471 -11.39 -6.04 5.30
C ILE A 471 -9.93 -5.68 5.11
N ASN A 472 -9.64 -4.37 4.97
CA ASN A 472 -8.31 -3.78 4.92
C ASN A 472 -7.86 -3.35 6.32
N ASN A 473 -6.65 -2.80 6.43
CA ASN A 473 -6.12 -2.31 7.70
C ASN A 473 -6.88 -1.10 8.27
N THR A 474 -7.35 -0.19 7.41
CA THR A 474 -8.06 1.04 7.82
C THR A 474 -9.52 1.08 7.37
N SER A 475 -9.93 0.20 6.46
CA SER A 475 -11.26 0.25 5.86
C SER A 475 -11.86 -1.12 5.60
N ALA A 476 -13.16 -1.16 5.43
CA ALA A 476 -13.88 -2.37 5.06
C ALA A 476 -15.12 -2.06 4.22
N ALA A 477 -15.64 -3.09 3.58
CA ALA A 477 -16.96 -3.08 2.94
C ALA A 477 -17.65 -4.41 3.21
N PRO A 478 -18.95 -4.42 3.57
CA PRO A 478 -19.77 -5.63 3.58
C PRO A 478 -20.15 -6.02 2.15
N GLY A 479 -20.83 -7.16 2.00
CA GLY A 479 -21.37 -7.63 0.73
C GLY A 479 -22.86 -7.96 0.81
N GLY A 480 -23.46 -8.24 -0.34
CA GLY A 480 -24.86 -8.69 -0.45
C GLY A 480 -25.90 -7.58 -0.26
N THR A 481 -27.05 -7.96 0.28
CA THR A 481 -28.21 -7.09 0.56
C THR A 481 -28.80 -7.41 1.94
N ALA A 482 -29.76 -6.62 2.43
CA ALA A 482 -30.48 -6.92 3.66
C ALA A 482 -31.10 -8.34 3.66
N ALA A 483 -31.61 -8.79 2.52
CA ALA A 483 -32.23 -10.12 2.39
C ALA A 483 -31.20 -11.26 2.36
N VAL A 484 -30.03 -11.02 1.75
CA VAL A 484 -28.92 -12.00 1.64
C VAL A 484 -27.60 -11.30 2.02
N PRO A 485 -27.39 -11.01 3.31
CA PRO A 485 -26.25 -10.25 3.74
C PRO A 485 -24.97 -11.09 3.77
N ILE A 486 -23.86 -10.47 3.37
CA ILE A 486 -22.49 -10.98 3.55
C ILE A 486 -21.81 -10.02 4.51
N ARG A 487 -21.73 -10.40 5.79
CA ARG A 487 -21.22 -9.54 6.85
C ARG A 487 -19.73 -9.74 7.05
N ALA A 488 -18.99 -8.64 7.16
CA ALA A 488 -17.59 -8.64 7.56
C ALA A 488 -17.49 -8.78 9.09
N VAL A 489 -16.62 -9.67 9.56
CA VAL A 489 -16.46 -9.98 11.00
C VAL A 489 -15.00 -9.82 11.38
N TRP A 490 -14.73 -8.98 12.40
CA TRP A 490 -13.49 -8.96 13.18
C TRP A 490 -13.75 -9.68 14.50
N ARG A 491 -12.89 -10.63 14.82
CA ARG A 491 -13.02 -11.44 16.03
C ARG A 491 -11.71 -11.44 16.81
N HIS A 492 -11.73 -10.86 18.00
CA HIS A 492 -10.71 -11.03 19.02
C HIS A 492 -11.14 -12.17 19.95
N VAL A 493 -10.25 -13.13 20.21
CA VAL A 493 -10.50 -14.24 21.13
C VAL A 493 -9.58 -14.04 22.32
N ALA A 494 -10.15 -13.88 23.50
CA ALA A 494 -9.42 -13.68 24.74
C ALA A 494 -8.56 -14.94 25.08
N PRO A 495 -7.22 -14.82 25.11
CA PRO A 495 -6.36 -15.96 25.45
C PRO A 495 -6.37 -16.27 26.93
N VAL A 496 -6.69 -15.29 27.76
CA VAL A 496 -6.85 -15.35 29.21
C VAL A 496 -8.11 -14.59 29.61
N ALA A 497 -8.48 -14.58 30.88
CA ALA A 497 -9.58 -13.73 31.35
C ALA A 497 -9.21 -12.25 31.17
N GLU A 498 -10.03 -11.50 30.45
CA GLU A 498 -9.82 -10.09 30.13
C GLU A 498 -10.99 -9.24 30.63
N ALA A 499 -10.69 -8.24 31.45
CA ALA A 499 -11.63 -7.14 31.74
C ALA A 499 -11.26 -5.97 30.83
N ILE A 500 -12.14 -5.63 29.88
CA ILE A 500 -11.84 -4.70 28.81
C ILE A 500 -12.76 -3.49 28.78
N ASP A 501 -12.23 -2.36 28.34
CA ASP A 501 -12.98 -1.27 27.76
C ASP A 501 -12.81 -1.29 26.24
N VAL A 502 -13.83 -0.84 25.51
CA VAL A 502 -13.84 -0.87 24.06
C VAL A 502 -14.06 0.55 23.53
N GLY A 503 -13.10 1.04 22.77
CA GLY A 503 -13.21 2.27 21.99
C GLY A 503 -13.30 1.97 20.50
N GLY A 504 -14.00 2.80 19.76
CA GLY A 504 -14.07 2.64 18.32
C GLY A 504 -14.50 3.89 17.60
N CYS A 505 -13.96 4.07 16.40
CA CYS A 505 -14.35 5.12 15.48
C CYS A 505 -14.61 4.53 14.10
N PHE A 506 -15.74 4.91 13.51
CA PHE A 506 -16.17 4.51 12.18
C PHE A 506 -16.47 5.76 11.37
N ALA A 507 -16.12 5.75 10.07
CA ALA A 507 -16.44 6.86 9.20
C ALA A 507 -16.79 6.35 7.80
N LYS A 508 -17.93 6.73 7.29
CA LYS A 508 -18.41 6.38 5.96
C LYS A 508 -18.37 7.60 5.05
N ALA A 509 -17.83 7.43 3.84
CA ALA A 509 -17.94 8.44 2.79
C ALA A 509 -19.39 8.60 2.34
N ALA A 510 -19.71 9.72 1.70
CA ALA A 510 -21.03 9.94 1.12
C ALA A 510 -21.32 8.90 0.02
N GLY A 511 -22.55 8.40 -0.01
CA GLY A 511 -23.05 7.34 -0.92
C GLY A 511 -23.44 6.07 -0.16
N GLY A 512 -24.17 5.16 -0.81
CA GLY A 512 -24.76 3.98 -0.18
C GLY A 512 -25.87 4.31 0.83
N ASP A 513 -26.45 3.28 1.40
CA ASP A 513 -27.59 3.41 2.32
C ASP A 513 -27.20 3.21 3.80
N GLY A 514 -25.94 2.93 4.09
CA GLY A 514 -25.39 2.77 5.43
C GLY A 514 -24.92 1.36 5.72
N VAL A 515 -24.18 1.22 6.82
CA VAL A 515 -23.61 -0.05 7.27
C VAL A 515 -24.18 -0.42 8.62
N ASP A 516 -24.80 -1.60 8.73
CA ASP A 516 -25.24 -2.16 10.00
C ASP A 516 -24.05 -2.63 10.80
N LEU A 517 -23.85 -2.06 11.98
CA LEU A 517 -22.76 -2.44 12.89
C LEU A 517 -23.33 -3.10 14.15
N THR A 518 -22.77 -4.22 14.55
CA THR A 518 -23.08 -4.89 15.81
C THR A 518 -21.79 -5.25 16.52
N LEU A 519 -21.67 -4.92 17.81
CA LEU A 519 -20.57 -5.31 18.67
C LEU A 519 -21.09 -6.27 19.75
N THR A 520 -20.44 -7.44 19.90
CA THR A 520 -20.81 -8.46 20.88
C THR A 520 -19.63 -8.90 21.71
N ALA A 521 -19.88 -9.31 22.96
CA ALA A 521 -18.93 -10.02 23.81
C ALA A 521 -19.55 -11.36 24.22
N GLY A 522 -19.01 -12.47 23.72
CA GLY A 522 -19.67 -13.77 23.79
C GLY A 522 -21.06 -13.69 23.13
N SER A 523 -22.09 -14.11 23.84
CA SER A 523 -23.50 -14.03 23.41
C SER A 523 -24.16 -12.66 23.66
N LYS A 524 -23.51 -11.77 24.43
CA LYS A 524 -24.08 -10.48 24.83
C LYS A 524 -23.84 -9.43 23.76
N VAL A 525 -24.91 -8.79 23.29
CA VAL A 525 -24.81 -7.57 22.45
C VAL A 525 -24.43 -6.40 23.34
N LEU A 526 -23.28 -5.78 23.06
CA LEU A 526 -22.83 -4.57 23.74
C LEU A 526 -23.40 -3.31 23.07
N TRP A 527 -23.48 -3.32 21.74
CA TRP A 527 -23.93 -2.16 20.99
C TRP A 527 -24.39 -2.53 19.58
N ARG A 528 -25.32 -1.73 19.03
CA ARG A 528 -25.77 -1.79 17.65
C ARG A 528 -26.01 -0.39 17.11
N GLY A 529 -25.79 -0.18 15.81
CA GLY A 529 -26.09 1.07 15.13
C GLY A 529 -25.96 0.97 13.62
N VAL A 530 -26.49 1.96 12.92
CA VAL A 530 -26.35 2.11 11.46
C VAL A 530 -25.39 3.27 11.19
N LEU A 531 -24.30 2.99 10.51
CA LEU A 531 -23.29 3.97 10.13
C LEU A 531 -23.69 4.66 8.83
N THR A 532 -24.01 5.95 8.90
CA THR A 532 -24.34 6.80 7.74
C THR A 532 -23.35 7.95 7.52
N GLY A 533 -22.43 8.15 8.45
CA GLY A 533 -21.43 9.21 8.44
C GLY A 533 -20.27 8.88 9.37
N ARG A 534 -19.84 9.83 10.21
CA ARG A 534 -18.83 9.59 11.25
C ARG A 534 -19.53 9.21 12.56
N MET A 535 -19.02 8.18 13.23
CA MET A 535 -19.58 7.66 14.47
C MET A 535 -18.46 7.25 15.43
N GLN A 536 -18.60 7.66 16.67
CA GLN A 536 -17.76 7.23 17.79
C GLN A 536 -18.55 6.26 18.67
N LEU A 537 -17.95 5.14 19.08
CA LEU A 537 -18.59 4.28 20.08
C LEU A 537 -18.77 5.01 21.41
N PRO A 538 -19.90 4.84 22.09
CA PRO A 538 -20.02 5.25 23.49
C PRO A 538 -19.05 4.43 24.37
N PRO A 539 -18.78 4.83 25.61
CA PRO A 539 -17.99 4.01 26.53
C PRO A 539 -18.66 2.63 26.73
N LEU A 540 -17.94 1.57 26.37
CA LEU A 540 -18.39 0.19 26.46
C LEU A 540 -17.38 -0.63 27.25
N SER A 541 -17.87 -1.61 28.01
CA SER A 541 -17.02 -2.50 28.79
C SER A 541 -17.55 -3.93 28.76
N ALA A 542 -16.63 -4.91 28.80
CA ALA A 542 -16.97 -6.32 28.87
C ALA A 542 -15.96 -7.09 29.74
N ASN A 543 -16.39 -8.25 30.22
CA ASN A 543 -15.52 -9.27 30.78
C ASN A 543 -15.56 -10.47 29.83
N LEU A 544 -14.40 -10.93 29.42
CA LEU A 544 -14.22 -12.10 28.57
C LEU A 544 -13.54 -13.21 29.40
N ALA A 545 -14.12 -14.38 29.41
CA ALA A 545 -13.45 -15.59 29.93
C ALA A 545 -12.44 -16.09 28.86
N PRO A 546 -11.45 -16.94 29.22
CA PRO A 546 -10.58 -17.57 28.26
C PRO A 546 -11.37 -18.29 27.17
N GLY A 547 -11.12 -17.97 25.91
CA GLY A 547 -11.83 -18.49 24.74
C GLY A 547 -13.07 -17.70 24.30
N ASP A 548 -13.58 -16.80 25.14
CA ASP A 548 -14.65 -15.87 24.72
C ASP A 548 -14.15 -14.93 23.62
N ALA A 549 -15.09 -14.48 22.78
CA ALA A 549 -14.77 -13.56 21.72
C ALA A 549 -15.48 -12.22 21.86
N LEU A 550 -14.75 -11.14 21.55
CA LEU A 550 -15.36 -9.88 21.16
C LEU A 550 -15.43 -9.85 19.62
N GLU A 551 -16.62 -9.57 19.09
CA GLU A 551 -16.83 -9.48 17.65
C GLU A 551 -17.43 -8.14 17.24
N LEU A 552 -16.83 -7.51 16.23
CA LEU A 552 -17.44 -6.47 15.42
C LEU A 552 -17.97 -7.12 14.15
N VAL A 553 -19.26 -6.92 13.87
CA VAL A 553 -19.94 -7.41 12.67
C VAL A 553 -20.46 -6.22 11.87
N ALA A 554 -20.07 -6.11 10.61
CA ALA A 554 -20.54 -5.08 9.69
C ALA A 554 -21.31 -5.71 8.54
N GLY A 555 -22.55 -5.33 8.36
CA GLY A 555 -23.45 -5.81 7.30
C GLY A 555 -23.96 -4.69 6.41
N PRO A 556 -24.52 -5.02 5.23
CA PRO A 556 -25.23 -4.03 4.42
C PRO A 556 -26.53 -3.63 5.13
N ASN A 557 -26.90 -2.35 5.07
CA ASN A 557 -28.22 -1.92 5.57
C ASN A 557 -29.33 -2.42 4.63
N GLN A 558 -29.42 -1.88 3.40
CA GLN A 558 -30.29 -2.41 2.34
C GLN A 558 -29.45 -3.10 1.25
N THR A 559 -28.38 -2.46 0.80
CA THR A 559 -27.48 -2.96 -0.24
C THR A 559 -26.03 -2.67 0.15
N ALA A 560 -25.08 -3.41 -0.41
CA ALA A 560 -23.64 -3.16 -0.17
C ALA A 560 -23.07 -2.05 -1.09
N GLY A 561 -23.87 -1.47 -1.98
CA GLY A 561 -23.41 -0.49 -2.95
C GLY A 561 -23.02 0.84 -2.30
N GLY A 562 -21.73 1.21 -2.35
CA GLY A 562 -21.22 2.45 -1.75
C GLY A 562 -21.01 2.39 -0.23
N ASP A 563 -20.96 1.21 0.37
CA ASP A 563 -20.88 0.99 1.82
C ASP A 563 -19.45 0.72 2.33
N SER A 564 -18.45 1.19 1.60
CA SER A 564 -17.08 1.24 2.14
C SER A 564 -17.01 2.24 3.28
N PHE A 565 -16.33 1.85 4.36
CA PHE A 565 -16.19 2.69 5.54
C PHE A 565 -14.80 2.51 6.18
N PHE A 566 -14.31 3.55 6.86
CA PHE A 566 -13.16 3.47 7.73
C PHE A 566 -13.56 2.84 9.06
N VAL A 567 -12.67 2.01 9.61
CA VAL A 567 -12.89 1.28 10.85
C VAL A 567 -11.64 1.29 11.70
N ARG A 568 -11.81 1.65 12.98
CA ARG A 568 -10.84 1.40 14.02
C ARG A 568 -11.54 1.00 15.30
N LEU A 569 -11.16 -0.14 15.85
CA LEU A 569 -11.62 -0.66 17.13
C LEU A 569 -10.38 -0.96 17.98
N VAL A 570 -10.38 -0.45 19.22
CA VAL A 570 -9.29 -0.66 20.17
C VAL A 570 -9.87 -1.28 21.45
N LEU A 571 -9.20 -2.30 21.94
CA LEU A 571 -9.48 -2.94 23.23
C LEU A 571 -8.46 -2.45 24.24
N PHE A 572 -8.94 -1.92 25.35
CA PHE A 572 -8.13 -1.41 26.46
C PHE A 572 -8.30 -2.29 27.67
N GLN A 573 -7.33 -2.28 28.56
CA GLN A 573 -7.53 -2.75 29.93
C GLN A 573 -8.64 -1.94 30.60
N ARG A 574 -9.44 -2.57 31.45
CA ARG A 574 -10.52 -1.91 32.17
C ARG A 574 -10.05 -0.67 32.93
N GLY A 575 -10.76 0.43 32.77
CA GLY A 575 -10.45 1.74 33.35
C GLY A 575 -9.42 2.55 32.59
N ALA A 576 -8.91 2.05 31.45
CA ALA A 576 -7.95 2.74 30.60
C ALA A 576 -8.54 3.15 29.23
N GLY A 577 -9.86 3.03 29.05
CA GLY A 577 -10.54 3.37 27.80
C GLY A 577 -10.42 4.86 27.49
N GLU A 578 -10.04 5.19 26.26
CA GLU A 578 -9.92 6.53 25.72
C GLU A 578 -10.61 6.69 24.37
N PRO A 579 -10.93 7.91 23.92
CA PRO A 579 -11.50 8.14 22.60
C PRO A 579 -10.54 7.68 21.49
N VAL A 580 -11.04 6.86 20.57
CA VAL A 580 -10.27 6.36 19.42
C VAL A 580 -10.38 7.35 18.25
N VAL A 581 -9.26 7.73 17.67
CA VAL A 581 -9.23 8.58 16.47
C VAL A 581 -9.53 7.72 15.25
N CYS A 582 -10.47 8.17 14.40
CA CYS A 582 -10.71 7.51 13.12
C CYS A 582 -9.46 7.55 12.23
N PRO A 583 -9.14 6.48 11.50
CA PRO A 583 -8.17 6.55 10.42
C PRO A 583 -8.70 7.50 9.34
N GLU A 584 -7.83 8.41 8.87
CA GLU A 584 -8.14 9.38 7.80
C GLU A 584 -7.63 8.85 6.47
#